data_988ae4c777ecb3486c37907ec164da80
#
_entry.id   988ae4c777ecb3486c37907ec164da80
#
_cell.length_a   1.000
_cell.length_b   1.000
_cell.length_c   1.000
_cell.angle_alpha   90.00
_cell.angle_beta   90.00
_cell.angle_gamma   90.00
#
_symmetry.space_group_name_H-M   'P 1'
#
loop_
_entity.id
_entity.type
_entity.pdbx_description
1 polymer ?
#
loop_
_entity_poly.entity_id
_entity_poly.type
_entity_poly.pdbx_seq_one_letter_code
_entity_poly.pdbx_strand_id
1 'polypeptide(L)'
;MTMKKADYEKEKRFVEYFAITGNASESCVKAGYKKETSAQMGYYLKDKLRDDIEKYREDVLFDMSGSAITKLKALLDSESDSVSLGACKHILELSGYSAEQNINIRTNTQKDLDK
;
A
#
# COMPACT_ATOMS: atom_id res chain seq x y z
N MET A 1 13.94 -23.43 19.49
CA MET A 1 13.03 -22.93 20.53
C MET A 1 11.72 -22.48 19.91
N THR A 2 10.64 -23.06 20.39
CA THR A 2 9.31 -22.66 19.93
C THR A 2 8.90 -21.37 20.62
N MET A 3 8.46 -20.39 19.85
CA MET A 3 7.93 -19.14 20.37
C MET A 3 6.66 -19.41 21.17
N LYS A 4 6.49 -18.73 22.29
CA LYS A 4 5.26 -18.82 23.07
C LYS A 4 4.10 -18.26 22.25
N LYS A 5 2.91 -18.86 22.38
CA LYS A 5 1.73 -18.44 21.66
C LYS A 5 1.42 -16.95 21.87
N ALA A 6 1.56 -16.45 23.10
CA ALA A 6 1.32 -15.05 23.43
C ALA A 6 2.28 -14.11 22.69
N ASP A 7 3.55 -14.50 22.56
CA ASP A 7 4.54 -13.70 21.85
C ASP A 7 4.25 -13.69 20.34
N TYR A 8 3.86 -14.82 19.80
CA TYR A 8 3.48 -14.92 18.39
C TYR A 8 2.28 -14.02 18.08
N GLU A 9 1.28 -14.03 18.95
CA GLU A 9 0.10 -13.20 18.77
C GLU A 9 0.41 -11.70 18.87
N LYS A 10 1.32 -11.33 19.77
CA LYS A 10 1.77 -9.93 19.89
C LYS A 10 2.51 -9.49 18.62
N GLU A 11 3.39 -10.33 18.12
CA GLU A 11 4.11 -10.03 16.87
C GLU A 11 3.14 -9.89 15.70
N LYS A 12 2.15 -10.77 15.62
CA LYS A 12 1.12 -10.71 14.59
C LYS A 12 0.35 -9.40 14.64
N ARG A 13 -0.06 -8.97 15.84
CA ARG A 13 -0.75 -7.68 16.02
C ARG A 13 0.13 -6.51 15.64
N PHE A 14 1.42 -6.58 15.99
CA PHE A 14 2.37 -5.53 15.60
C PHE A 14 2.43 -5.41 14.08
N VAL A 15 2.52 -6.51 13.37
CA VAL A 15 2.53 -6.53 11.90
C VAL A 15 1.28 -5.85 11.35
N GLU A 16 0.12 -6.21 11.87
CA GLU A 16 -1.17 -5.66 11.40
C GLU A 16 -1.26 -4.14 11.62
N TYR A 17 -0.87 -3.66 12.78
CA TYR A 17 -0.91 -2.23 13.09
C TYR A 17 0.18 -1.44 12.35
N PHE A 18 1.39 -1.95 12.35
CA PHE A 18 2.51 -1.23 11.75
C PHE A 18 2.38 -1.14 10.23
N ALA A 19 1.93 -2.19 9.58
CA ALA A 19 1.77 -2.21 8.13
C ALA A 19 0.83 -1.09 7.64
N ILE A 20 -0.17 -0.74 8.46
CA ILE A 20 -1.16 0.28 8.12
C ILE A 20 -0.75 1.67 8.60
N THR A 21 -0.24 1.78 9.84
CA THR A 21 0.02 3.07 10.45
C THR A 21 1.44 3.60 10.21
N GLY A 22 2.41 2.71 10.04
CA GLY A 22 3.83 3.10 9.94
C GLY A 22 4.43 3.61 11.24
N ASN A 23 3.71 3.54 12.35
CA ASN A 23 4.17 4.00 13.65
C ASN A 23 4.55 2.83 14.54
N ALA A 24 5.86 2.57 14.66
CA ALA A 24 6.37 1.40 15.36
C ALA A 24 6.09 1.44 16.87
N SER A 25 6.29 2.58 17.53
CA SER A 25 6.06 2.69 18.97
C SER A 25 4.60 2.49 19.34
N GLU A 26 3.70 3.15 18.62
CA GLU A 26 2.26 3.02 18.85
C GLU A 26 1.79 1.59 18.56
N SER A 27 2.30 0.99 17.50
CA SER A 27 1.96 -0.38 17.13
C SER A 27 2.37 -1.38 18.20
N CYS A 28 3.54 -1.17 18.83
CA CYS A 28 3.99 -1.99 19.95
C CYS A 28 3.02 -1.91 21.13
N VAL A 29 2.61 -0.70 21.50
CA VAL A 29 1.69 -0.51 22.62
C VAL A 29 0.36 -1.19 22.32
N LYS A 30 -0.18 -1.00 21.14
CA LYS A 30 -1.44 -1.61 20.72
C LYS A 30 -1.35 -3.13 20.64
N ALA A 31 -0.17 -3.64 20.31
CA ALA A 31 0.06 -5.09 20.26
C ALA A 31 0.19 -5.76 21.63
N GLY A 32 0.35 -4.96 22.70
CA GLY A 32 0.44 -5.47 24.06
C GLY A 32 1.84 -5.41 24.68
N TYR A 33 2.79 -4.75 24.03
CA TYR A 33 4.14 -4.54 24.58
C TYR A 33 4.16 -3.36 25.53
N LYS A 34 5.18 -3.32 26.38
CA LYS A 34 5.30 -2.27 27.38
C LYS A 34 5.58 -0.91 26.73
N LYS A 35 4.87 0.12 27.20
CA LYS A 35 5.02 1.48 26.68
C LYS A 35 6.43 2.03 26.85
N GLU A 36 7.05 1.72 28.00
CA GLU A 36 8.38 2.24 28.37
C GLU A 36 9.48 1.80 27.40
N THR A 37 9.32 0.63 26.77
CA THR A 37 10.29 0.09 25.83
C THR A 37 9.76 0.06 24.39
N SER A 38 8.64 0.71 24.14
CA SER A 38 7.96 0.63 22.84
C SER A 38 8.80 1.15 21.67
N ALA A 39 9.60 2.20 21.88
CA ALA A 39 10.45 2.73 20.82
C ALA A 39 11.53 1.73 20.39
N GLN A 40 12.20 1.13 21.37
CA GLN A 40 13.25 0.15 21.12
C GLN A 40 12.69 -1.16 20.56
N MET A 41 11.61 -1.62 21.15
CA MET A 41 10.94 -2.86 20.71
C MET A 41 10.35 -2.68 19.31
N GLY A 42 9.76 -1.53 19.03
CA GLY A 42 9.21 -1.23 17.70
C GLY A 42 10.28 -1.23 16.63
N TYR A 43 11.42 -0.64 16.91
CA TYR A 43 12.54 -0.65 15.99
C TYR A 43 13.03 -2.07 15.70
N TYR A 44 13.15 -2.88 16.76
CA TYR A 44 13.57 -4.28 16.64
C TYR A 44 12.57 -5.10 15.84
N LEU A 45 11.27 -4.99 16.15
CA LEU A 45 10.23 -5.75 15.49
C LEU A 45 10.06 -5.35 14.02
N LYS A 46 10.20 -4.06 13.72
CA LYS A 46 10.13 -3.56 12.35
C LYS A 46 11.16 -4.25 11.47
N ASP A 47 12.36 -4.44 11.99
CA ASP A 47 13.42 -5.10 11.24
C ASP A 47 13.21 -6.61 11.18
N LYS A 48 12.90 -7.22 12.34
CA LYS A 48 12.68 -8.67 12.44
C LYS A 48 11.52 -9.15 11.55
N LEU A 49 10.43 -8.40 11.52
CA LEU A 49 9.19 -8.81 10.87
C LEU A 49 8.96 -8.10 9.52
N ARG A 50 10.01 -7.60 8.92
CA ARG A 50 9.92 -6.83 7.67
C ARG A 50 9.15 -7.56 6.57
N ASP A 51 9.48 -8.83 6.32
CA ASP A 51 8.84 -9.61 5.27
C ASP A 51 7.35 -9.83 5.56
N ASP A 52 7.01 -10.11 6.81
CA ASP A 52 5.61 -10.28 7.22
C ASP A 52 4.84 -8.97 7.09
N ILE A 53 5.46 -7.84 7.42
CA ILE A 53 4.85 -6.51 7.30
C ILE A 53 4.58 -6.20 5.83
N GLU A 54 5.54 -6.43 4.96
CA GLU A 54 5.41 -6.17 3.53
C GLU A 54 4.31 -7.03 2.91
N LYS A 55 4.28 -8.32 3.27
CA LYS A 55 3.25 -9.23 2.78
C LYS A 55 1.85 -8.81 3.23
N TYR A 56 1.70 -8.49 4.51
CA TYR A 56 0.42 -8.04 5.04
C TYR A 56 -0.06 -6.76 4.35
N ARG A 57 0.86 -5.82 4.15
CA ARG A 57 0.54 -4.56 3.46
C ARG A 57 0.09 -4.81 2.01
N GLU A 58 0.78 -5.70 1.31
CA GLU A 58 0.40 -6.08 -0.05
C GLU A 58 -0.99 -6.71 -0.09
N ASP A 59 -1.29 -7.61 0.85
CA ASP A 59 -2.59 -8.26 0.92
C ASP A 59 -3.71 -7.24 1.20
N VAL A 60 -3.49 -6.32 2.13
CA VAL A 60 -4.47 -5.27 2.44
C VAL A 60 -4.71 -4.37 1.23
N LEU A 61 -3.65 -3.95 0.56
CA LEU A 61 -3.78 -3.10 -0.64
C LEU A 61 -4.50 -3.84 -1.76
N PHE A 62 -4.21 -5.13 -1.93
CA PHE A 62 -4.91 -5.94 -2.93
C PHE A 62 -6.40 -6.01 -2.63
N ASP A 63 -6.76 -6.29 -1.37
CA ASP A 63 -8.16 -6.39 -0.96
C ASP A 63 -8.90 -5.06 -1.13
N MET A 64 -8.22 -3.94 -0.84
CA MET A 64 -8.82 -2.60 -0.95
C MET A 64 -8.87 -2.09 -2.39
N SER A 65 -8.07 -2.65 -3.28
CA SER A 65 -7.95 -2.15 -4.65
C SER A 65 -9.27 -2.22 -5.41
N GLY A 66 -10.06 -3.28 -5.18
CA GLY A 66 -11.38 -3.42 -5.80
C GLY A 66 -12.32 -2.29 -5.42
N SER A 67 -12.37 -1.94 -4.13
CA SER A 67 -13.21 -0.84 -3.65
C SER A 67 -12.73 0.51 -4.20
N ALA A 68 -11.41 0.71 -4.27
CA ALA A 68 -10.83 1.93 -4.83
C ALA A 68 -11.17 2.07 -6.32
N ILE A 69 -11.05 0.99 -7.07
CA ILE A 69 -11.38 0.97 -8.49
C ILE A 69 -12.87 1.28 -8.70
N THR A 70 -13.73 0.67 -7.89
CA THR A 70 -15.18 0.93 -7.96
C THR A 70 -15.48 2.40 -7.71
N LYS A 71 -14.81 3.01 -6.72
CA LYS A 71 -14.98 4.43 -6.41
C LYS A 71 -14.49 5.32 -7.58
N LEU A 72 -13.35 4.99 -8.16
CA LEU A 72 -12.82 5.72 -9.32
C LEU A 72 -13.78 5.65 -10.50
N LYS A 73 -14.36 4.49 -10.76
CA LYS A 73 -15.34 4.32 -11.83
C LYS A 73 -16.58 5.21 -11.59
N ALA A 74 -17.04 5.29 -10.35
CA ALA A 74 -18.17 6.15 -10.00
C ALA A 74 -17.83 7.63 -10.21
N LEU A 75 -16.60 8.05 -9.87
CA LEU A 75 -16.16 9.43 -10.06
C LEU A 75 -16.02 9.83 -11.53
N LEU A 76 -15.82 8.87 -12.43
CA LEU A 76 -15.82 9.17 -13.88
C LEU A 76 -17.16 9.74 -14.34
N ASP A 77 -18.25 9.34 -13.70
CA ASP A 77 -19.60 9.79 -14.05
C ASP A 77 -20.05 10.98 -13.21
N SER A 78 -19.14 11.63 -12.50
CA SER A 78 -19.45 12.80 -11.70
C SER A 78 -19.93 13.96 -12.55
N GLU A 79 -20.92 14.72 -12.05
CA GLU A 79 -21.41 15.93 -12.71
C GLU A 79 -20.36 17.03 -12.73
N SER A 80 -19.38 16.98 -11.82
CA SER A 80 -18.27 17.93 -11.79
C SER A 80 -17.20 17.51 -12.79
N ASP A 81 -16.96 18.35 -13.79
CA ASP A 81 -15.95 18.08 -14.82
C ASP A 81 -14.55 17.94 -14.22
N SER A 82 -14.22 18.73 -13.20
CA SER A 82 -12.90 18.65 -12.56
C SER A 82 -12.73 17.32 -11.80
N VAL A 83 -13.78 16.82 -11.15
CA VAL A 83 -13.74 15.54 -10.45
C VAL A 83 -13.61 14.40 -11.45
N SER A 84 -14.41 14.42 -12.52
CA SER A 84 -14.35 13.41 -13.56
C SER A 84 -12.98 13.39 -14.24
N LEU A 85 -12.43 14.56 -14.56
CA LEU A 85 -11.10 14.67 -15.15
C LEU A 85 -10.01 14.15 -14.22
N GLY A 86 -10.10 14.50 -12.93
CA GLY A 86 -9.17 13.99 -11.91
C GLY A 86 -9.19 12.48 -11.82
N ALA A 87 -10.39 11.87 -11.84
CA ALA A 87 -10.54 10.42 -11.81
C ALA A 87 -9.91 9.77 -13.05
N CYS A 88 -10.14 10.33 -14.24
CA CYS A 88 -9.53 9.86 -15.47
C CYS A 88 -8.01 9.87 -15.39
N LYS A 89 -7.46 10.98 -14.90
CA LYS A 89 -6.02 11.16 -14.75
C LYS A 89 -5.43 10.10 -13.81
N HIS A 90 -6.07 9.88 -12.65
CA HIS A 90 -5.60 8.89 -11.69
C HIS A 90 -5.65 7.47 -12.25
N ILE A 91 -6.71 7.12 -12.97
CA ILE A 91 -6.83 5.81 -13.59
C ILE A 91 -5.71 5.59 -14.60
N LEU A 92 -5.43 6.59 -15.43
CA LEU A 92 -4.36 6.51 -16.41
C LEU A 92 -2.99 6.38 -15.75
N GLU A 93 -2.74 7.12 -14.68
CA GLU A 93 -1.50 7.03 -13.91
C GLU A 93 -1.32 5.64 -13.29
N LEU A 94 -2.37 5.10 -12.68
CA LEU A 94 -2.33 3.77 -12.07
C LEU A 94 -2.11 2.67 -13.11
N SER A 95 -2.60 2.89 -14.33
CA SER A 95 -2.43 1.95 -15.44
C SER A 95 -1.06 2.05 -16.11
N GLY A 96 -0.24 3.01 -15.70
CA GLY A 96 1.06 3.25 -16.30
C GLY A 96 1.00 4.12 -17.55
N TYR A 97 -0.14 4.74 -17.86
CA TYR A 97 -0.31 5.61 -19.02
C TYR A 97 -0.16 7.08 -18.63
N SER A 98 1.03 7.46 -18.18
CA SER A 98 1.36 8.87 -18.00
C SER A 98 1.56 9.53 -19.35
N ALA A 99 1.55 10.88 -19.40
CA ALA A 99 1.80 11.63 -20.64
C ALA A 99 3.14 11.26 -21.28
N GLU A 100 4.17 11.10 -20.47
CA GLU A 100 5.50 10.69 -20.94
C GLU A 100 5.49 9.29 -21.53
N GLN A 101 4.83 8.36 -20.87
CA GLN A 101 4.72 6.98 -21.34
C GLN A 101 3.92 6.88 -22.63
N ASN A 102 2.88 7.69 -22.77
CA ASN A 102 2.11 7.75 -24.01
C ASN A 102 2.97 8.19 -25.18
N ILE A 103 3.81 9.22 -24.95
CA ILE A 103 4.73 9.70 -25.98
C ILE A 103 5.71 8.60 -26.37
N ASN A 104 6.26 7.90 -25.39
CA ASN A 104 7.20 6.80 -25.62
C ASN A 104 6.54 5.64 -26.39
N ILE A 105 5.32 5.28 -26.04
CA ILE A 105 4.57 4.23 -26.75
C ILE A 105 4.35 4.63 -28.21
N ARG A 106 3.92 5.85 -28.47
CA ARG A 106 3.71 6.34 -29.84
C ARG A 106 5.01 6.33 -30.64
N THR A 107 6.11 6.77 -30.03
CA THR A 107 7.43 6.77 -30.67
C THR A 107 7.87 5.36 -31.05
N ASN A 108 7.67 4.40 -30.15
CA ASN A 108 8.03 3.01 -30.40
C ASN A 108 7.17 2.40 -31.51
N THR A 109 5.88 2.69 -31.53
CA THR A 109 4.96 2.22 -32.57
C THR A 109 5.37 2.81 -33.92
N GLN A 110 5.71 4.10 -33.96
CA GLN A 110 6.17 4.78 -35.18
C GLN A 110 7.46 4.11 -35.73
N LYS A 111 8.41 3.82 -34.84
CA LYS A 111 9.66 3.13 -35.23
C LYS A 111 9.38 1.76 -35.82
N ASP A 112 8.44 1.02 -35.27
CA ASP A 112 8.08 -0.31 -35.77
C ASP A 112 7.42 -0.22 -37.15
N LEU A 113 6.65 0.84 -37.40
CA LEU A 113 6.01 1.05 -38.71
C LEU A 113 7.01 1.48 -39.76
N ASP A 114 8.09 2.17 -39.36
CA ASP A 114 9.11 2.68 -40.28
C ASP A 114 10.16 1.63 -40.67
N LYS A 115 10.05 0.43 -40.13
CA LYS A 115 10.93 -0.69 -40.53
C LYS A 115 10.39 -1.41 -41.80
#